data_8b8df0fbffd65671d8b45c89b04ea495
#
_entry.id   8b8df0fbffd65671d8b45c89b04ea495
#
_cell.length_a   1.000
_cell.length_b   1.000
_cell.length_c   1.000
_cell.angle_alpha   90.00
_cell.angle_beta   90.00
_cell.angle_gamma   90.00
#
_symmetry.space_group_name_H-M   'P 1'
#
loop_
_entity.id
_entity.type
_entity.pdbx_description
1 polymer ?
#
loop_
_entity_poly.entity_id
_entity_poly.type
_entity_poly.pdbx_seq_one_letter_code
_entity_poly.pdbx_strand_id
1 'polypeptide(L)'
;LLIKGRRIDQYQPIGGVYKYHDSFKGLKEEFELKDESETRFYESGDLRLITKGKHLVQFINWFDTRKNREVTVIRELIEELEPAGISIEDLVTKSQVEYLKTVKEPIMFSTYFQMDELKIFDIFEARIPTEILDKVLENDDYCLIEAEDIEKNCFTKDGLSKKISATSKYIV
;
A
#
# COMPACT_ATOMS: atom_id res chain seq x y z
N LEU A 1 6.94 -11.38 -1.51
CA LEU A 1 6.54 -11.11 -2.90
C LEU A 1 6.58 -9.61 -3.18
N LEU A 2 7.25 -9.21 -4.24
CA LEU A 2 7.23 -7.84 -4.76
C LEU A 2 6.63 -7.82 -6.16
N ILE A 3 6.08 -6.65 -6.54
CA ILE A 3 5.59 -6.35 -7.87
C ILE A 3 6.36 -5.19 -8.48
N LYS A 4 6.58 -5.21 -9.78
CA LYS A 4 7.19 -4.12 -10.52
C LYS A 4 6.27 -2.89 -10.51
N GLY A 5 6.81 -1.76 -10.09
CA GLY A 5 6.07 -0.50 -10.05
C GLY A 5 5.71 0.00 -11.45
N ARG A 6 4.45 0.38 -11.62
CA ARG A 6 3.94 0.91 -12.91
C ARG A 6 4.44 2.34 -13.22
N ARG A 7 4.94 3.05 -12.22
CA ARG A 7 5.28 4.50 -12.30
C ARG A 7 6.75 4.78 -12.16
N ILE A 8 7.42 4.00 -11.33
CA ILE A 8 8.85 4.10 -11.06
C ILE A 8 9.43 2.72 -11.36
N ASP A 9 10.52 2.68 -12.10
CA ASP A 9 11.21 1.42 -12.43
C ASP A 9 11.91 0.87 -11.17
N GLN A 10 11.12 0.27 -10.32
CA GLN A 10 11.52 -0.39 -9.09
C GLN A 10 10.49 -1.47 -8.73
N TYR A 11 10.89 -2.40 -7.88
CA TYR A 11 10.00 -3.40 -7.29
C TYR A 11 9.51 -2.91 -5.91
N GLN A 12 8.27 -3.20 -5.58
CA GLN A 12 7.62 -2.74 -4.35
C GLN A 12 6.70 -3.81 -3.77
N PRO A 13 6.39 -3.78 -2.47
CA PRO A 13 5.36 -4.63 -1.89
C PRO A 13 4.03 -4.42 -2.59
N ILE A 14 3.23 -5.48 -2.65
CA ILE A 14 1.82 -5.39 -3.06
C ILE A 14 1.10 -4.48 -2.06
N GLY A 15 0.33 -3.53 -2.56
CA GLY A 15 -0.46 -2.63 -1.75
C GLY A 15 -0.81 -1.34 -2.46
N GLY A 16 -1.69 -0.58 -1.84
CA GLY A 16 -2.20 0.68 -2.36
C GLY A 16 -2.72 1.58 -1.26
N VAL A 17 -3.74 2.35 -1.57
CA VAL A 17 -4.30 3.36 -0.68
C VAL A 17 -5.68 2.91 -0.20
N TYR A 18 -5.90 2.92 1.11
CA TYR A 18 -7.22 2.66 1.67
C TYR A 18 -8.27 3.62 1.14
N LYS A 19 -9.49 3.14 1.01
CA LYS A 19 -10.66 3.97 0.75
C LYS A 19 -11.41 4.25 2.05
N TYR A 20 -11.94 5.46 2.17
CA TYR A 20 -12.89 5.78 3.23
C TYR A 20 -14.31 5.42 2.82
N HIS A 21 -15.15 5.12 3.81
CA HIS A 21 -16.57 4.83 3.62
C HIS A 21 -17.41 6.11 3.68
N ASP A 22 -18.65 6.07 3.16
CA ASP A 22 -19.58 7.20 3.21
C ASP A 22 -19.80 7.75 4.63
N SER A 23 -19.72 6.89 5.63
CA SER A 23 -19.80 7.28 7.05
C SER A 23 -18.66 8.19 7.53
N PHE A 24 -17.60 8.35 6.75
CA PHE A 24 -16.50 9.29 7.05
C PHE A 24 -16.81 10.73 6.70
N LYS A 25 -17.84 11.00 5.90
CA LYS A 25 -18.14 12.36 5.40
C LYS A 25 -18.26 13.42 6.49
N GLY A 26 -18.95 13.10 7.58
CA GLY A 26 -19.08 14.02 8.72
C GLY A 26 -17.74 14.36 9.39
N LEU A 27 -16.87 13.36 9.58
CA LEU A 27 -15.53 13.57 10.11
C LEU A 27 -14.63 14.34 9.14
N LYS A 28 -14.82 14.13 7.83
CA LYS A 28 -14.09 14.85 6.80
C LYS A 28 -14.40 16.36 6.85
N GLU A 29 -15.64 16.73 7.09
CA GLU A 29 -16.05 18.11 7.29
C GLU A 29 -15.50 18.68 8.63
N GLU A 30 -15.64 17.94 9.73
CA GLU A 30 -15.15 18.34 11.06
C GLU A 30 -13.63 18.61 11.07
N PHE A 31 -12.84 17.77 10.39
CA PHE A 31 -11.39 17.90 10.32
C PHE A 31 -10.92 18.77 9.15
N GLU A 32 -11.82 19.46 8.46
CA GLU A 32 -11.53 20.28 7.29
C GLU A 32 -10.68 19.54 6.23
N LEU A 33 -10.96 18.23 6.04
CA LEU A 33 -10.19 17.39 5.11
C LEU A 33 -10.64 17.62 3.67
N LYS A 34 -9.68 17.70 2.76
CA LYS A 34 -9.92 17.76 1.31
C LYS A 34 -9.23 16.57 0.64
N ASP A 35 -9.86 16.05 -0.40
CA ASP A 35 -9.23 15.05 -1.24
C ASP A 35 -8.01 15.65 -1.95
N GLU A 36 -6.93 14.89 -2.02
CA GLU A 36 -5.79 15.20 -2.87
C GLU A 36 -6.15 14.81 -4.31
N SER A 37 -7.01 15.60 -4.96
CA SER A 37 -7.58 15.30 -6.28
C SER A 37 -6.76 15.88 -7.45
N GLU A 38 -5.69 16.60 -7.17
CA GLU A 38 -4.89 17.27 -8.20
C GLU A 38 -3.90 16.33 -8.90
N THR A 39 -3.60 15.18 -8.29
CA THR A 39 -2.75 14.19 -8.93
C THR A 39 -3.55 13.21 -9.77
N ARG A 40 -2.92 12.77 -10.88
CA ARG A 40 -3.46 11.68 -11.72
C ARG A 40 -3.55 10.33 -11.01
N PHE A 41 -3.15 10.26 -9.74
CA PHE A 41 -3.08 9.04 -8.94
C PHE A 41 -4.21 8.94 -7.93
N TYR A 42 -5.01 9.98 -7.79
CA TYR A 42 -6.16 9.99 -6.91
C TYR A 42 -7.30 9.18 -7.54
N GLU A 43 -7.88 8.32 -6.74
CA GLU A 43 -9.16 7.68 -7.01
C GLU A 43 -10.19 8.15 -6.00
N SER A 44 -11.45 8.21 -6.41
CA SER A 44 -12.53 8.65 -5.51
C SER A 44 -12.61 7.77 -4.27
N GLY A 45 -12.58 8.42 -3.12
CA GLY A 45 -12.62 7.75 -1.82
C GLY A 45 -11.25 7.37 -1.24
N ASP A 46 -10.15 7.64 -1.95
CA ASP A 46 -8.81 7.40 -1.42
C ASP A 46 -8.54 8.20 -0.14
N LEU A 47 -7.86 7.58 0.82
CA LEU A 47 -7.32 8.26 2.01
C LEU A 47 -6.04 9.06 1.68
N ARG A 48 -6.06 9.73 0.53
CA ARG A 48 -5.10 10.78 0.15
C ARG A 48 -5.76 12.11 0.44
N LEU A 49 -5.45 12.67 1.60
CA LEU A 49 -6.19 13.79 2.16
C LEU A 49 -5.26 14.94 2.52
N ILE A 50 -5.73 16.15 2.30
CA ILE A 50 -5.05 17.39 2.70
C ILE A 50 -5.80 17.99 3.89
N THR A 51 -5.08 18.39 4.91
CA THR A 51 -5.66 19.04 6.10
C THR A 51 -4.72 20.09 6.68
N LYS A 52 -5.24 20.94 7.53
CA LYS A 52 -4.45 21.85 8.34
C LYS A 52 -3.78 21.09 9.50
N GLY A 53 -2.55 21.46 9.84
CA GLY A 53 -1.79 20.80 10.91
C GLY A 53 -2.52 20.73 12.26
N LYS A 54 -3.41 21.71 12.56
CA LYS A 54 -4.21 21.72 13.79
C LYS A 54 -5.13 20.50 13.95
N HIS A 55 -5.54 19.84 12.86
CA HIS A 55 -6.39 18.66 12.86
C HIS A 55 -5.63 17.33 12.76
N LEU A 56 -4.32 17.38 12.61
CA LEU A 56 -3.52 16.20 12.36
C LEU A 56 -3.60 15.15 13.48
N VAL A 57 -3.57 15.60 14.74
CA VAL A 57 -3.67 14.69 15.89
C VAL A 57 -5.05 14.01 15.94
N GLN A 58 -6.12 14.77 15.66
CA GLN A 58 -7.47 14.23 15.60
C GLN A 58 -7.60 13.19 14.47
N PHE A 59 -7.02 13.49 13.30
CA PHE A 59 -6.98 12.55 12.18
C PHE A 59 -6.23 11.25 12.53
N ILE A 60 -5.04 11.35 13.13
CA ILE A 60 -4.25 10.18 13.54
C ILE A 60 -5.04 9.33 14.55
N ASN A 61 -5.65 9.95 15.55
CA ASN A 61 -6.46 9.25 16.54
C ASN A 61 -7.66 8.54 15.88
N TRP A 62 -8.34 9.22 14.95
CA TRP A 62 -9.41 8.60 14.17
C TRP A 62 -8.89 7.41 13.33
N PHE A 63 -7.77 7.57 12.61
CA PHE A 63 -7.19 6.51 11.80
C PHE A 63 -6.92 5.25 12.62
N ASP A 64 -6.43 5.41 13.84
CA ASP A 64 -6.14 4.31 14.76
C ASP A 64 -7.40 3.61 15.26
N THR A 65 -8.57 4.25 15.20
CA THR A 65 -9.86 3.58 15.54
C THR A 65 -10.24 2.50 14.55
N ARG A 66 -9.67 2.50 13.35
CA ARG A 66 -9.97 1.57 12.23
C ARG A 66 -11.45 1.61 11.79
N LYS A 67 -12.16 2.71 12.05
CA LYS A 67 -13.58 2.90 11.69
C LYS A 67 -13.72 3.81 10.48
N ASN A 68 -14.84 3.65 9.76
CA ASN A 68 -15.23 4.50 8.62
C ASN A 68 -14.26 4.45 7.42
N ARG A 69 -13.38 3.46 7.35
CA ARG A 69 -12.43 3.22 6.29
C ARG A 69 -12.19 1.73 6.06
N GLU A 70 -11.57 1.40 4.97
CA GLU A 70 -11.01 0.06 4.77
C GLU A 70 -9.99 -0.26 5.86
N VAL A 71 -9.95 -1.54 6.26
CA VAL A 71 -9.05 -2.06 7.30
C VAL A 71 -8.37 -3.36 6.89
N THR A 72 -8.50 -3.74 5.63
CA THR A 72 -7.93 -4.96 5.05
C THR A 72 -7.26 -4.64 3.72
N VAL A 73 -6.30 -5.46 3.32
CA VAL A 73 -5.54 -5.33 2.07
C VAL A 73 -6.14 -6.19 0.94
N ILE A 74 -7.29 -6.83 1.17
CA ILE A 74 -7.85 -7.81 0.20
C ILE A 74 -8.13 -7.18 -1.15
N ARG A 75 -8.70 -5.96 -1.21
CA ARG A 75 -8.95 -5.27 -2.48
C ARG A 75 -7.66 -5.05 -3.26
N GLU A 76 -6.64 -4.51 -2.61
CA GLU A 76 -5.34 -4.27 -3.23
C GLU A 76 -4.67 -5.58 -3.68
N LEU A 77 -4.78 -6.64 -2.87
CA LEU A 77 -4.26 -7.95 -3.22
C LEU A 77 -4.93 -8.49 -4.50
N ILE A 78 -6.24 -8.34 -4.62
CA ILE A 78 -6.99 -8.72 -5.82
C ILE A 78 -6.55 -7.88 -7.02
N GLU A 79 -6.58 -6.56 -6.90
CA GLU A 79 -6.26 -5.62 -7.99
C GLU A 79 -4.82 -5.81 -8.52
N GLU A 80 -3.88 -6.13 -7.62
CA GLU A 80 -2.48 -6.29 -7.98
C GLU A 80 -2.13 -7.73 -8.45
N LEU A 81 -2.95 -8.75 -8.16
CA LEU A 81 -2.73 -10.12 -8.63
C LEU A 81 -3.64 -10.53 -9.81
N GLU A 82 -4.70 -9.76 -10.11
CA GLU A 82 -5.55 -10.00 -11.27
C GLU A 82 -4.75 -10.06 -12.60
N PRO A 83 -3.76 -9.17 -12.86
CA PRO A 83 -2.96 -9.22 -14.07
C PRO A 83 -2.13 -10.51 -14.24
N ALA A 84 -1.87 -11.24 -13.16
CA ALA A 84 -1.26 -12.58 -13.19
C ALA A 84 -2.29 -13.69 -13.49
N GLY A 85 -3.55 -13.35 -13.78
CA GLY A 85 -4.61 -14.30 -14.11
C GLY A 85 -5.09 -15.12 -12.92
N ILE A 86 -4.95 -14.61 -11.70
CA ILE A 86 -5.46 -15.26 -10.49
C ILE A 86 -6.93 -14.89 -10.30
N SER A 87 -7.78 -15.89 -10.03
CA SER A 87 -9.19 -15.64 -9.78
C SER A 87 -9.40 -15.01 -8.40
N ILE A 88 -10.38 -14.10 -8.32
CA ILE A 88 -10.80 -13.48 -7.04
C ILE A 88 -11.23 -14.55 -6.04
N GLU A 89 -11.98 -15.57 -6.49
CA GLU A 89 -12.48 -16.66 -5.65
C GLU A 89 -11.32 -17.42 -5.01
N ASP A 90 -10.28 -17.76 -5.78
CA ASP A 90 -9.10 -18.46 -5.27
C ASP A 90 -8.36 -17.63 -4.23
N LEU A 91 -8.16 -16.33 -4.48
CA LEU A 91 -7.49 -15.45 -3.53
C LEU A 91 -8.27 -15.31 -2.23
N VAL A 92 -9.58 -15.05 -2.30
CA VAL A 92 -10.41 -14.83 -1.11
C VAL A 92 -10.61 -16.10 -0.29
N THR A 93 -10.77 -17.25 -0.94
CA THR A 93 -11.08 -18.50 -0.23
C THR A 93 -9.86 -19.26 0.26
N LYS A 94 -8.73 -19.12 -0.43
CA LYS A 94 -7.52 -19.93 -0.17
C LYS A 94 -6.40 -19.14 0.51
N SER A 95 -6.39 -17.81 0.45
CA SER A 95 -5.37 -17.00 1.10
C SER A 95 -5.79 -16.55 2.50
N GLN A 96 -4.80 -16.43 3.39
CA GLN A 96 -4.99 -15.87 4.73
C GLN A 96 -4.24 -14.55 4.81
N VAL A 97 -4.90 -13.54 5.33
CA VAL A 97 -4.30 -12.20 5.50
C VAL A 97 -4.41 -11.80 6.96
N GLU A 98 -3.29 -11.50 7.58
CA GLU A 98 -3.17 -11.11 8.97
C GLU A 98 -2.53 -9.72 9.08
N TYR A 99 -3.15 -8.84 9.89
CA TYR A 99 -2.55 -7.55 10.22
C TYR A 99 -1.38 -7.74 11.19
N LEU A 100 -0.24 -7.11 10.89
CA LEU A 100 0.96 -7.19 11.73
C LEU A 100 1.18 -5.92 12.55
N LYS A 101 1.30 -4.79 11.88
CA LYS A 101 1.67 -3.52 12.53
C LYS A 101 1.23 -2.30 11.70
N THR A 102 1.13 -1.15 12.36
CA THR A 102 1.06 0.15 11.70
C THR A 102 2.38 0.88 11.85
N VAL A 103 2.91 1.41 10.75
CA VAL A 103 4.08 2.28 10.72
C VAL A 103 3.63 3.69 10.37
N LYS A 104 3.99 4.66 11.20
CA LYS A 104 3.78 6.10 10.93
C LYS A 104 5.14 6.72 10.67
N GLU A 105 5.38 7.22 9.46
CA GLU A 105 6.63 7.94 9.16
C GLU A 105 6.65 9.30 9.88
N PRO A 106 7.82 9.87 10.15
CA PRO A 106 7.92 11.27 10.53
C PRO A 106 7.29 12.17 9.47
N ILE A 107 6.72 13.29 9.89
CA ILE A 107 6.28 14.32 8.94
C ILE A 107 7.49 14.86 8.22
N MET A 108 7.46 14.81 6.89
CA MET A 108 8.57 15.27 6.04
C MET A 108 8.02 16.13 4.90
N PHE A 109 8.82 17.12 4.48
CA PHE A 109 8.46 17.91 3.31
C PHE A 109 8.54 17.06 2.04
N SER A 110 7.42 16.99 1.33
CA SER A 110 7.32 16.33 0.04
C SER A 110 7.65 17.30 -1.08
N THR A 111 8.74 17.03 -1.81
CA THR A 111 9.11 17.84 -2.99
C THR A 111 8.14 17.67 -4.14
N TYR A 112 7.37 16.58 -4.15
CA TYR A 112 6.34 16.33 -5.16
C TYR A 112 5.09 17.16 -4.91
N PHE A 113 4.57 17.14 -3.66
CA PHE A 113 3.36 17.88 -3.28
C PHE A 113 3.65 19.33 -2.85
N GLN A 114 4.93 19.72 -2.67
CA GLN A 114 5.34 21.03 -2.14
C GLN A 114 4.69 21.37 -0.79
N MET A 115 4.48 20.36 0.05
CA MET A 115 3.91 20.49 1.40
C MET A 115 4.44 19.41 2.32
N ASP A 116 4.20 19.55 3.62
CA ASP A 116 4.49 18.50 4.59
C ASP A 116 3.59 17.28 4.38
N GLU A 117 4.17 16.10 4.42
CA GLU A 117 3.50 14.82 4.18
C GLU A 117 3.67 13.91 5.39
N LEU A 118 2.58 13.30 5.86
CA LEU A 118 2.56 12.19 6.79
C LEU A 118 2.14 10.93 6.03
N LYS A 119 2.96 9.87 6.09
CA LYS A 119 2.61 8.56 5.56
C LYS A 119 2.34 7.59 6.70
N ILE A 120 1.24 6.87 6.59
CA ILE A 120 0.84 5.82 7.53
C ILE A 120 0.67 4.53 6.72
N PHE A 121 1.36 3.47 7.15
CA PHE A 121 1.31 2.15 6.52
C PHE A 121 0.76 1.13 7.50
N ASP A 122 -0.32 0.45 7.13
CA ASP A 122 -0.73 -0.79 7.78
C ASP A 122 -0.05 -1.95 7.05
N ILE A 123 0.69 -2.76 7.77
CA ILE A 123 1.46 -3.88 7.24
C ILE A 123 0.72 -5.18 7.55
N PHE A 124 0.60 -6.03 6.54
CA PHE A 124 -0.07 -7.31 6.60
C PHE A 124 0.86 -8.43 6.15
N GLU A 125 0.70 -9.60 6.74
CA GLU A 125 1.19 -10.86 6.21
C GLU A 125 0.08 -11.49 5.34
N ALA A 126 0.43 -11.91 4.12
CA ALA A 126 -0.45 -12.68 3.27
C ALA A 126 0.14 -14.07 3.03
N ARG A 127 -0.56 -15.12 3.47
CA ARG A 127 -0.20 -16.52 3.21
C ARG A 127 -0.98 -16.99 2.00
N ILE A 128 -0.29 -17.09 0.88
CA ILE A 128 -0.84 -17.48 -0.41
C ILE A 128 -0.42 -18.93 -0.70
N PRO A 129 -1.33 -19.82 -1.10
CA PRO A 129 -0.98 -21.20 -1.48
C PRO A 129 0.08 -21.24 -2.58
N THR A 130 0.95 -22.26 -2.52
CA THR A 130 2.08 -22.40 -3.46
C THR A 130 1.61 -22.45 -4.91
N GLU A 131 0.51 -23.13 -5.21
CA GLU A 131 -0.04 -23.23 -6.56
C GLU A 131 -0.50 -21.88 -7.13
N ILE A 132 -0.96 -20.95 -6.27
CA ILE A 132 -1.31 -19.59 -6.68
C ILE A 132 -0.03 -18.78 -6.86
N LEU A 133 0.91 -18.91 -5.93
CA LEU A 133 2.17 -18.20 -5.96
C LEU A 133 3.00 -18.56 -7.20
N ASP A 134 3.08 -19.86 -7.54
CA ASP A 134 3.79 -20.34 -8.73
C ASP A 134 3.21 -19.71 -10.00
N LYS A 135 1.87 -19.64 -10.09
CA LYS A 135 1.20 -18.99 -11.22
C LYS A 135 1.48 -17.48 -11.28
N VAL A 136 1.51 -16.80 -10.13
CA VAL A 136 1.89 -15.36 -10.07
C VAL A 136 3.30 -15.15 -10.60
N LEU A 137 4.23 -16.04 -10.26
CA LEU A 137 5.64 -15.96 -10.63
C LEU A 137 5.91 -16.32 -12.10
N GLU A 138 4.94 -16.87 -12.85
CA GLU A 138 5.01 -16.98 -14.31
C GLU A 138 5.01 -15.60 -15.01
N ASN A 139 4.53 -14.57 -14.34
CA ASN A 139 4.53 -13.21 -14.83
C ASN A 139 5.78 -12.47 -14.32
N ASP A 140 6.61 -11.99 -15.25
CA ASP A 140 7.89 -11.34 -14.99
C ASP A 140 7.82 -10.05 -14.15
N ASP A 141 6.63 -9.48 -14.01
CA ASP A 141 6.44 -8.30 -13.16
C ASP A 141 6.46 -8.64 -11.65
N TYR A 142 6.44 -9.93 -11.28
CA TYR A 142 6.50 -10.36 -9.88
C TYR A 142 7.83 -11.06 -9.58
N CYS A 143 8.23 -11.00 -8.31
CA CYS A 143 9.38 -11.75 -7.82
C CYS A 143 9.29 -12.01 -6.31
N LEU A 144 9.82 -13.17 -5.91
CA LEU A 144 10.18 -13.44 -4.52
C LEU A 144 11.59 -12.93 -4.29
N ILE A 145 11.80 -12.31 -3.16
CA ILE A 145 13.12 -11.82 -2.73
C ILE A 145 13.34 -12.15 -1.26
N GLU A 146 14.59 -12.21 -0.87
CA GLU A 146 15.00 -12.42 0.51
C GLU A 146 15.04 -11.10 1.30
N ALA A 147 15.04 -11.21 2.64
CA ALA A 147 15.11 -10.04 3.52
C ALA A 147 16.39 -9.22 3.30
N GLU A 148 17.51 -9.89 3.04
CA GLU A 148 18.80 -9.27 2.77
C GLU A 148 18.81 -8.38 1.52
N ASP A 149 18.00 -8.71 0.52
CA ASP A 149 17.85 -7.89 -0.68
C ASP A 149 17.06 -6.62 -0.38
N ILE A 150 16.06 -6.71 0.50
CA ILE A 150 15.31 -5.55 0.98
C ILE A 150 16.23 -4.59 1.73
N GLU A 151 17.09 -5.11 2.62
CA GLU A 151 18.07 -4.30 3.35
C GLU A 151 19.04 -3.58 2.41
N LYS A 152 19.44 -4.22 1.31
CA LYS A 152 20.32 -3.64 0.28
C LYS A 152 19.58 -2.69 -0.66
N ASN A 153 18.24 -2.64 -0.61
CA ASN A 153 17.38 -1.92 -1.54
C ASN A 153 17.55 -2.31 -3.02
N CYS A 154 18.07 -3.49 -3.31
CA CYS A 154 18.26 -4.03 -4.65
C CYS A 154 18.40 -5.55 -4.64
N PHE A 155 18.09 -6.18 -5.78
CA PHE A 155 18.29 -7.60 -6.02
C PHE A 155 18.71 -7.82 -7.47
N THR A 156 19.16 -9.02 -7.81
CA THR A 156 19.55 -9.38 -9.19
C THR A 156 18.45 -10.20 -9.86
N LYS A 157 17.95 -9.74 -11.00
CA LYS A 157 17.04 -10.48 -11.88
C LYS A 157 17.62 -10.47 -13.30
N ASP A 158 17.73 -11.64 -13.92
CA ASP A 158 18.26 -11.82 -15.28
C ASP A 158 19.65 -11.18 -15.49
N GLY A 159 20.50 -11.26 -14.48
CA GLY A 159 21.86 -10.67 -14.49
C GLY A 159 21.89 -9.15 -14.35
N LEU A 160 20.74 -8.51 -14.12
CA LEU A 160 20.63 -7.06 -13.94
C LEU A 160 20.24 -6.71 -12.52
N SER A 161 20.86 -5.66 -11.97
CA SER A 161 20.45 -5.09 -10.69
C SER A 161 19.12 -4.38 -10.83
N LYS A 162 18.15 -4.75 -9.97
CA LYS A 162 16.82 -4.15 -9.88
C LYS A 162 16.68 -3.40 -8.56
N LYS A 163 16.10 -2.22 -8.62
CA LYS A 163 15.86 -1.39 -7.45
C LYS A 163 14.63 -1.87 -6.68
N ILE A 164 14.70 -1.82 -5.35
CA ILE A 164 13.59 -2.05 -4.44
C ILE A 164 13.12 -0.72 -3.85
N SER A 165 11.82 -0.57 -3.69
CA SER A 165 11.21 0.60 -3.06
C SER A 165 11.68 0.78 -1.62
N ALA A 166 11.99 2.01 -1.21
CA ALA A 166 12.40 2.32 0.15
C ALA A 166 11.35 1.98 1.22
N THR A 167 10.07 1.87 0.84
CA THR A 167 8.99 1.44 1.75
C THR A 167 9.01 -0.05 2.04
N SER A 168 9.74 -0.85 1.26
CA SER A 168 9.88 -2.30 1.47
C SER A 168 10.55 -2.63 2.81
N LYS A 169 11.34 -1.73 3.39
CA LYS A 169 11.94 -1.90 4.73
C LYS A 169 10.91 -2.15 5.84
N TYR A 170 9.64 -1.85 5.62
CA TYR A 170 8.60 -2.01 6.64
C TYR A 170 8.01 -3.42 6.69
N ILE A 171 8.26 -4.26 5.66
CA ILE A 171 7.75 -5.64 5.60
C ILE A 171 8.75 -6.69 6.12
N VAL A 172 9.90 -6.26 6.59
CA VAL A 172 10.93 -7.09 7.24
C VAL A 172 11.10 -6.71 8.70
#